data_a1fbd4d238597208c9bc0421e7470d3f
#
_entry.id   a1fbd4d238597208c9bc0421e7470d3f
#
_cell.length_a   1.000
_cell.length_b   1.000
_cell.length_c   1.000
_cell.angle_alpha   90.00
_cell.angle_beta   90.00
_cell.angle_gamma   90.00
#
_symmetry.space_group_name_H-M   'P 1'
#
loop_
_entity.id
_entity.type
_entity.pdbx_description
1 polymer ?
#
loop_
_entity_poly.entity_id
_entity_poly.type
_entity_poly.pdbx_seq_one_letter_code
_entity_poly.pdbx_strand_id
1 'polypeptide(L)'
;MRGGIHSGLLVLVNAEHPIRGAERPVLAPALPGSEVLLDARAAAMLTGLVSRLRAAGEIVPVSGWRSMREQQEIWDSSLRENGEDFTRKYVALPGCSEHQTGLAIDLALRAEEIDFIRPAFPYDGVCGQFRALAADYGFIERYEAGKERVTGIAAEPWHFRYVGRPHARLMRERGLC
;
A
#
# COMPACT_ATOMS: atom_id res chain seq x y z
N MET A 1 -1.41 -26.37 -3.58
CA MET A 1 -2.02 -25.52 -4.63
C MET A 1 -0.95 -24.56 -5.12
N ARG A 2 -0.65 -24.50 -6.42
CA ARG A 2 0.26 -23.50 -6.99
C ARG A 2 -0.48 -22.18 -7.04
N GLY A 3 -0.14 -21.22 -6.18
CA GLY A 3 -0.64 -19.86 -6.26
C GLY A 3 -0.23 -19.24 -7.59
N GLY A 4 -1.18 -18.88 -8.43
CA GLY A 4 -0.91 -18.13 -9.65
C GLY A 4 -0.68 -16.65 -9.31
N ILE A 5 -0.10 -15.90 -10.26
CA ILE A 5 0.11 -14.45 -10.14
C ILE A 5 -1.20 -13.64 -9.95
N HIS A 6 -2.35 -14.30 -10.00
CA HIS A 6 -3.68 -13.70 -9.91
C HIS A 6 -4.39 -13.97 -8.58
N SER A 7 -3.73 -14.58 -7.59
CA SER A 7 -4.36 -14.91 -6.30
C SER A 7 -3.35 -14.97 -5.14
N GLY A 8 -3.86 -14.90 -3.91
CA GLY A 8 -3.08 -14.98 -2.69
C GLY A 8 -2.30 -13.70 -2.37
N LEU A 9 -1.37 -13.80 -1.43
CA LEU A 9 -0.59 -12.63 -0.96
C LEU A 9 0.34 -12.03 -2.02
N LEU A 10 0.78 -12.82 -2.99
CA LEU A 10 1.66 -12.41 -4.08
C LEU A 10 0.89 -12.08 -5.37
N VAL A 11 -0.41 -11.84 -5.29
CA VAL A 11 -1.18 -11.39 -6.45
C VAL A 11 -0.53 -10.15 -7.06
N LEU A 12 -0.20 -10.23 -8.35
CA LEU A 12 0.35 -9.09 -9.10
C LEU A 12 -0.81 -8.26 -9.65
N VAL A 13 -0.81 -6.98 -9.33
CA VAL A 13 -1.83 -6.02 -9.79
C VAL A 13 -1.15 -4.79 -10.38
N ASN A 14 -1.42 -4.50 -11.63
CA ASN A 14 -1.01 -3.31 -12.37
C ASN A 14 -1.83 -3.20 -13.67
N ALA A 15 -1.51 -2.25 -14.55
CA ALA A 15 -2.22 -2.04 -15.81
C ALA A 15 -2.20 -3.28 -16.74
N GLU A 16 -1.14 -4.09 -16.71
CA GLU A 16 -1.00 -5.32 -17.50
C GLU A 16 -1.66 -6.53 -16.82
N HIS A 17 -1.80 -6.47 -15.50
CA HIS A 17 -2.35 -7.52 -14.65
C HIS A 17 -3.50 -6.97 -13.80
N PRO A 18 -4.65 -6.64 -14.41
CA PRO A 18 -5.82 -6.19 -13.66
C PRO A 18 -6.35 -7.30 -12.76
N ILE A 19 -7.02 -6.92 -11.69
CA ILE A 19 -7.66 -7.84 -10.75
C ILE A 19 -8.65 -8.73 -11.50
N ARG A 20 -8.47 -10.04 -11.37
CA ARG A 20 -9.34 -11.06 -11.97
C ARG A 20 -10.05 -11.81 -10.86
N GLY A 21 -11.38 -11.74 -10.88
CA GLY A 21 -12.22 -12.44 -9.91
C GLY A 21 -12.59 -11.59 -8.69
N ALA A 22 -13.45 -12.13 -7.87
CA ALA A 22 -14.08 -11.46 -6.74
C ALA A 22 -13.59 -12.01 -5.40
N GLU A 23 -12.29 -12.26 -5.24
CA GLU A 23 -11.78 -12.52 -3.89
C GLU A 23 -12.02 -11.26 -3.04
N ARG A 24 -12.99 -11.36 -2.13
CA ARG A 24 -13.26 -10.28 -1.18
C ARG A 24 -12.35 -10.48 0.02
N PRO A 25 -11.47 -9.53 0.32
CA PRO A 25 -10.66 -9.63 1.52
C PRO A 25 -11.55 -9.61 2.77
N VAL A 26 -11.17 -10.34 3.80
CA VAL A 26 -11.74 -10.16 5.14
C VAL A 26 -11.12 -8.90 5.71
N LEU A 27 -11.90 -7.85 5.84
CA LEU A 27 -11.43 -6.53 6.22
C LEU A 27 -11.47 -6.33 7.75
N ALA A 28 -10.48 -5.59 8.24
CA ALA A 28 -10.41 -5.08 9.61
C ALA A 28 -9.84 -3.66 9.60
N PRO A 29 -10.04 -2.85 10.66
CA PRO A 29 -9.35 -1.57 10.81
C PRO A 29 -7.84 -1.74 10.69
N ALA A 30 -7.18 -0.91 9.88
CA ALA A 30 -5.74 -0.97 9.64
C ALA A 30 -4.92 -0.80 10.93
N LEU A 31 -5.37 0.08 11.81
CA LEU A 31 -4.90 0.23 13.19
C LEU A 31 -6.11 0.37 14.13
N PRO A 32 -5.97 0.07 15.43
CA PRO A 32 -7.03 0.28 16.39
C PRO A 32 -7.60 1.71 16.35
N GLY A 33 -8.92 1.82 16.16
CA GLY A 33 -9.61 3.09 16.05
C GLY A 33 -9.54 3.79 14.68
N SER A 34 -8.91 3.18 13.68
CA SER A 34 -8.86 3.70 12.31
C SER A 34 -10.13 3.32 11.53
N GLU A 35 -10.64 4.24 10.72
CA GLU A 35 -11.68 3.96 9.73
C GLU A 35 -11.12 3.34 8.44
N VAL A 36 -9.82 3.48 8.20
CA VAL A 36 -9.13 2.86 7.06
C VAL A 36 -9.12 1.34 7.25
N LEU A 37 -9.58 0.61 6.23
CA LEU A 37 -9.69 -0.85 6.26
C LEU A 37 -8.55 -1.52 5.51
N LEU A 38 -8.15 -2.69 5.97
CA LEU A 38 -7.10 -3.51 5.39
C LEU A 38 -7.49 -5.00 5.50
N ASP A 39 -6.87 -5.88 4.71
CA ASP A 39 -6.98 -7.33 4.95
C ASP A 39 -6.63 -7.64 6.41
N ALA A 40 -7.44 -8.43 7.09
CA ALA A 40 -7.31 -8.65 8.52
C ALA A 40 -5.93 -9.19 8.94
N ARG A 41 -5.27 -9.98 8.08
CA ARG A 41 -3.90 -10.48 8.32
C ARG A 41 -2.89 -9.34 8.23
N ALA A 42 -3.03 -8.49 7.22
CA ALA A 42 -2.19 -7.31 7.03
C ALA A 42 -2.39 -6.31 8.18
N ALA A 43 -3.64 -6.06 8.60
CA ALA A 43 -3.98 -5.18 9.72
C ALA A 43 -3.35 -5.65 11.04
N ALA A 44 -3.42 -6.95 11.34
CA ALA A 44 -2.79 -7.53 12.53
C ALA A 44 -1.26 -7.33 12.53
N MET A 45 -0.62 -7.51 11.38
CA MET A 45 0.83 -7.33 11.23
C MET A 45 1.22 -5.86 11.30
N LEU A 46 0.44 -4.94 10.71
CA LEU A 46 0.65 -3.50 10.81
C LEU A 46 0.55 -3.01 12.26
N THR A 47 -0.50 -3.45 12.96
CA THR A 47 -0.70 -3.15 14.39
C THR A 47 0.49 -3.63 15.23
N GLY A 48 0.98 -4.83 14.97
CA GLY A 48 2.17 -5.38 15.64
C GLY A 48 3.43 -4.56 15.39
N LEU A 49 3.64 -4.10 14.14
CA LEU A 49 4.79 -3.26 13.76
C LEU A 49 4.74 -1.89 14.44
N VAL A 50 3.61 -1.19 14.36
CA VAL A 50 3.42 0.13 14.98
C VAL A 50 3.56 0.05 16.50
N SER A 51 3.01 -1.00 17.12
CA SER A 51 3.16 -1.25 18.55
C SER A 51 4.62 -1.52 18.94
N ARG A 52 5.35 -2.29 18.13
CA ARG A 52 6.80 -2.58 18.35
C ARG A 52 7.64 -1.32 18.34
N LEU A 53 7.28 -0.35 17.51
CA LEU A 53 7.95 0.95 17.39
C LEU A 53 7.46 1.95 18.46
N ARG A 54 6.40 1.66 19.20
CA ARG A 54 5.70 2.60 20.09
C ARG A 54 5.23 3.85 19.36
N ALA A 55 4.92 3.71 18.07
CA ALA A 55 4.57 4.80 17.14
C ALA A 55 3.05 5.03 17.03
N ALA A 56 2.29 4.55 18.02
CA ALA A 56 0.85 4.78 18.04
C ALA A 56 0.54 6.29 18.05
N GLY A 57 -0.21 6.73 17.03
CA GLY A 57 -0.54 8.13 16.84
C GLY A 57 0.52 8.96 16.10
N GLU A 58 1.73 8.47 15.87
CA GLU A 58 2.73 9.12 15.02
C GLU A 58 2.62 8.65 13.56
N ILE A 59 2.47 7.33 13.35
CA ILE A 59 2.20 6.76 12.03
C ILE A 59 0.69 6.59 11.89
N VAL A 60 0.11 7.17 10.87
CA VAL A 60 -1.34 7.17 10.62
C VAL A 60 -1.67 6.54 9.27
N PRO A 61 -2.67 5.64 9.21
CA PRO A 61 -3.22 5.14 7.96
C PRO A 61 -3.93 6.26 7.20
N VAL A 62 -3.63 6.40 5.90
CA VAL A 62 -4.25 7.39 5.01
C VAL A 62 -5.24 6.73 4.07
N SER A 63 -4.83 5.62 3.44
CA SER A 63 -5.67 4.87 2.51
C SER A 63 -5.35 3.38 2.60
N GLY A 64 -6.37 2.55 2.63
CA GLY A 64 -6.27 1.09 2.66
C GLY A 64 -7.09 0.44 1.55
N TRP A 65 -7.96 -0.50 1.92
CA TRP A 65 -8.84 -1.12 0.94
C TRP A 65 -9.77 -0.11 0.27
N ARG A 66 -9.89 -0.23 -1.04
CA ARG A 66 -10.80 0.56 -1.87
C ARG A 66 -11.61 -0.37 -2.77
N SER A 67 -12.90 -0.08 -2.92
CA SER A 67 -13.73 -0.72 -3.93
C SER A 67 -13.37 -0.24 -5.33
N MET A 68 -13.84 -0.96 -6.36
CA MET A 68 -13.74 -0.52 -7.77
C MET A 68 -14.35 0.87 -7.97
N ARG A 69 -15.50 1.13 -7.33
CA ARG A 69 -16.20 2.41 -7.44
C ARG A 69 -15.39 3.56 -6.83
N GLU A 70 -14.86 3.38 -5.63
CA GLU A 70 -14.01 4.39 -4.98
C GLU A 70 -12.75 4.66 -5.80
N GLN A 71 -12.11 3.64 -6.35
CA GLN A 71 -10.97 3.83 -7.24
C GLN A 71 -11.33 4.62 -8.50
N GLN A 72 -12.53 4.40 -9.08
CA GLN A 72 -13.02 5.19 -10.20
C GLN A 72 -13.24 6.65 -9.81
N GLU A 73 -13.87 6.89 -8.66
CA GLU A 73 -14.11 8.24 -8.15
C GLU A 73 -12.81 9.01 -7.92
N ILE A 74 -11.77 8.35 -7.35
CA ILE A 74 -10.42 8.92 -7.16
C ILE A 74 -9.78 9.24 -8.52
N TRP A 75 -9.85 8.33 -9.48
CA TRP A 75 -9.33 8.53 -10.83
C TRP A 75 -9.98 9.74 -11.50
N ASP A 76 -11.31 9.80 -11.51
CA ASP A 76 -12.07 10.87 -12.14
C ASP A 76 -11.84 12.22 -11.46
N SER A 77 -11.71 12.25 -10.12
CA SER A 77 -11.40 13.46 -9.36
C SER A 77 -10.00 13.96 -9.68
N SER A 78 -9.03 13.06 -9.67
CA SER A 78 -7.64 13.42 -10.00
C SER A 78 -7.51 13.94 -11.44
N LEU A 79 -8.23 13.36 -12.40
CA LEU A 79 -8.27 13.86 -13.77
C LEU A 79 -8.77 15.31 -13.85
N ARG A 80 -9.83 15.63 -13.10
CA ARG A 80 -10.41 16.98 -13.07
C ARG A 80 -9.51 18.01 -12.39
N GLU A 81 -8.88 17.60 -11.29
CA GLU A 81 -8.14 18.51 -10.41
C GLU A 81 -6.68 18.68 -10.82
N ASN A 82 -6.05 17.60 -11.30
CA ASN A 82 -4.60 17.55 -11.53
C ASN A 82 -4.23 17.31 -13.00
N GLY A 83 -5.18 16.90 -13.84
CA GLY A 83 -4.95 16.57 -15.23
C GLY A 83 -4.42 15.15 -15.48
N GLU A 84 -4.33 14.78 -16.76
CA GLU A 84 -4.06 13.41 -17.17
C GLU A 84 -2.64 12.94 -16.80
N ASP A 85 -1.61 13.76 -17.02
CA ASP A 85 -0.22 13.38 -16.77
C ASP A 85 0.04 13.06 -15.30
N PHE A 86 -0.50 13.89 -14.40
CA PHE A 86 -0.42 13.67 -12.96
C PHE A 86 -1.19 12.39 -12.57
N THR A 87 -2.41 12.26 -13.05
CA THR A 87 -3.28 11.14 -12.70
C THR A 87 -2.67 9.80 -13.12
N ARG A 88 -2.18 9.69 -14.36
CA ARG A 88 -1.51 8.48 -14.85
C ARG A 88 -0.25 8.13 -14.06
N LYS A 89 0.40 9.11 -13.47
CA LYS A 89 1.64 8.93 -12.73
C LYS A 89 1.42 8.43 -11.28
N TYR A 90 0.35 8.88 -10.64
CA TYR A 90 0.12 8.67 -9.20
C TYR A 90 -1.17 7.93 -8.86
N VAL A 91 -2.05 7.71 -9.81
CA VAL A 91 -3.34 7.04 -9.56
C VAL A 91 -3.49 5.84 -10.49
N ALA A 92 -3.60 4.66 -9.94
CA ALA A 92 -3.84 3.45 -10.72
C ALA A 92 -5.23 3.48 -11.36
N LEU A 93 -5.34 2.93 -12.58
CA LEU A 93 -6.62 2.69 -13.24
C LEU A 93 -7.54 1.82 -12.35
N PRO A 94 -8.86 2.04 -12.41
CA PRO A 94 -9.83 1.14 -11.77
C PRO A 94 -9.61 -0.31 -12.22
N GLY A 95 -9.57 -1.24 -11.26
CA GLY A 95 -9.21 -2.63 -11.52
C GLY A 95 -7.70 -2.92 -11.52
N CYS A 96 -6.85 -1.90 -11.48
CA CYS A 96 -5.40 -2.03 -11.54
C CYS A 96 -4.68 -1.53 -10.26
N SER A 97 -5.45 -1.23 -9.21
CA SER A 97 -4.92 -0.74 -7.93
C SER A 97 -4.71 -1.88 -6.93
N GLU A 98 -3.54 -1.93 -6.31
CA GLU A 98 -3.24 -2.87 -5.23
C GLU A 98 -4.16 -2.69 -4.01
N HIS A 99 -4.68 -1.47 -3.77
CA HIS A 99 -5.64 -1.19 -2.70
C HIS A 99 -6.92 -2.02 -2.79
N GLN A 100 -7.35 -2.39 -4.00
CA GLN A 100 -8.54 -3.22 -4.19
C GLN A 100 -8.37 -4.66 -3.66
N THR A 101 -7.13 -5.09 -3.43
CA THR A 101 -6.84 -6.40 -2.81
C THR A 101 -6.99 -6.40 -1.29
N GLY A 102 -7.03 -5.22 -0.67
CA GLY A 102 -6.90 -5.06 0.78
C GLY A 102 -5.48 -5.29 1.32
N LEU A 103 -4.50 -5.51 0.45
CA LEU A 103 -3.12 -5.81 0.86
C LEU A 103 -2.18 -4.60 0.78
N ALA A 104 -2.65 -3.44 0.30
CA ALA A 104 -1.88 -2.21 0.23
C ALA A 104 -2.39 -1.18 1.23
N ILE A 105 -1.46 -0.42 1.78
CA ILE A 105 -1.71 0.66 2.75
C ILE A 105 -0.82 1.84 2.45
N ASP A 106 -1.42 3.04 2.40
CA ASP A 106 -0.71 4.30 2.41
C ASP A 106 -0.65 4.84 3.84
N LEU A 107 0.54 5.23 4.25
CA LEU A 107 0.84 5.71 5.59
C LEU A 107 1.38 7.13 5.55
N ALA A 108 1.10 7.90 6.59
CA ALA A 108 1.70 9.21 6.80
C ALA A 108 2.36 9.31 8.17
N LEU A 109 3.35 10.18 8.27
CA LEU A 109 3.72 10.78 9.55
C LEU A 109 2.61 11.76 9.94
N ARG A 110 2.16 11.74 11.22
CA ARG A 110 1.12 12.64 11.70
C ARG A 110 1.50 14.10 11.50
N ALA A 111 0.59 14.86 10.90
CA ALA A 111 0.67 16.30 10.69
C ALA A 111 -0.72 16.91 10.85
N GLU A 112 -0.81 18.24 10.90
CA GLU A 112 -2.08 18.96 10.95
C GLU A 112 -2.91 18.73 9.68
N GLU A 113 -2.24 18.74 8.53
CA GLU A 113 -2.81 18.42 7.22
C GLU A 113 -2.04 17.27 6.59
N ILE A 114 -2.76 16.32 6.02
CA ILE A 114 -2.19 15.16 5.33
C ILE A 114 -2.71 15.16 3.90
N ASP A 115 -1.80 15.22 2.92
CA ASP A 115 -2.12 15.04 1.50
C ASP A 115 -2.60 13.60 1.29
N PHE A 116 -3.81 13.43 0.77
CA PHE A 116 -4.40 12.11 0.54
C PHE A 116 -3.74 11.35 -0.62
N ILE A 117 -3.22 12.06 -1.63
CA ILE A 117 -2.60 11.45 -2.81
C ILE A 117 -1.11 11.22 -2.60
N ARG A 118 -0.42 12.13 -1.92
CA ARG A 118 1.03 12.07 -1.66
C ARG A 118 1.34 12.32 -0.19
N PRO A 119 0.90 11.43 0.71
CA PRO A 119 1.14 11.60 2.13
C PRO A 119 2.64 11.62 2.45
N ALA A 120 3.04 12.46 3.39
CA ALA A 120 4.44 12.55 3.80
C ALA A 120 4.82 11.34 4.67
N PHE A 121 5.76 10.53 4.18
CA PHE A 121 6.34 9.41 4.93
C PHE A 121 7.86 9.40 4.70
N PRO A 122 8.63 10.23 5.45
CA PRO A 122 10.05 10.43 5.24
C PRO A 122 10.88 9.16 5.48
N TYR A 123 12.15 9.17 5.04
CA TYR A 123 13.05 8.01 5.17
C TYR A 123 13.81 8.00 6.50
N ASP A 124 13.61 8.97 7.37
CA ASP A 124 14.24 9.11 8.68
C ASP A 124 13.24 8.96 9.84
N GLY A 125 13.71 9.19 11.06
CA GLY A 125 12.88 9.14 12.26
C GLY A 125 12.10 7.82 12.41
N VAL A 126 10.87 7.93 12.89
CA VAL A 126 9.98 6.77 13.11
C VAL A 126 9.58 6.09 11.80
N CYS A 127 9.47 6.82 10.69
CA CYS A 127 9.17 6.28 9.37
C CYS A 127 10.36 5.45 8.82
N GLY A 128 11.59 5.89 9.07
CA GLY A 128 12.80 5.11 8.75
C GLY A 128 12.87 3.82 9.57
N GLN A 129 12.55 3.88 10.86
CA GLN A 129 12.47 2.68 11.71
C GLN A 129 11.36 1.72 11.25
N PHE A 130 10.22 2.24 10.81
CA PHE A 130 9.15 1.44 10.21
C PHE A 130 9.66 0.65 9.00
N ARG A 131 10.31 1.31 8.04
CA ARG A 131 10.90 0.65 6.85
C ARG A 131 11.89 -0.43 7.22
N ALA A 132 12.75 -0.16 8.17
CA ALA A 132 13.76 -1.13 8.62
C ALA A 132 13.13 -2.44 9.13
N LEU A 133 11.96 -2.38 9.76
CA LEU A 133 11.25 -3.52 10.32
C LEU A 133 10.13 -4.05 9.41
N ALA A 134 9.71 -3.32 8.38
CA ALA A 134 8.54 -3.64 7.55
C ALA A 134 8.56 -5.08 7.04
N ALA A 135 9.67 -5.56 6.50
CA ALA A 135 9.79 -6.92 5.98
C ALA A 135 9.65 -8.00 7.07
N ASP A 136 10.02 -7.71 8.32
CA ASP A 136 9.85 -8.63 9.44
C ASP A 136 8.37 -8.79 9.84
N TYR A 137 7.52 -7.86 9.41
CA TYR A 137 6.08 -7.88 9.55
C TYR A 137 5.34 -8.19 8.25
N GLY A 138 6.06 -8.51 7.18
CA GLY A 138 5.48 -8.97 5.92
C GLY A 138 5.15 -7.85 4.93
N PHE A 139 5.62 -6.63 5.16
CA PHE A 139 5.43 -5.49 4.28
C PHE A 139 6.68 -5.17 3.45
N ILE A 140 6.48 -4.67 2.26
CA ILE A 140 7.51 -4.07 1.40
C ILE A 140 7.09 -2.65 1.02
N GLU A 141 8.05 -1.74 0.84
CA GLU A 141 7.84 -0.50 0.10
C GLU A 141 7.73 -0.90 -1.38
N ARG A 142 6.57 -0.65 -1.99
CA ARG A 142 6.23 -1.24 -3.28
C ARG A 142 6.77 -0.45 -4.46
N TYR A 143 6.78 0.88 -4.33
CA TYR A 143 7.14 1.80 -5.40
C TYR A 143 8.36 2.62 -5.01
N GLU A 144 9.51 1.94 -4.92
CA GLU A 144 10.78 2.56 -4.58
C GLU A 144 11.31 3.44 -5.72
N ALA A 145 12.01 4.52 -5.38
CA ALA A 145 12.67 5.36 -6.35
C ALA A 145 13.69 4.58 -7.20
N GLY A 146 13.68 4.82 -8.51
CA GLY A 146 14.52 4.12 -9.49
C GLY A 146 13.94 2.81 -10.01
N LYS A 147 12.77 2.39 -9.54
CA LYS A 147 12.06 1.18 -10.01
C LYS A 147 10.83 1.47 -10.87
N GLU A 148 10.61 2.71 -11.27
CA GLU A 148 9.46 3.14 -12.06
C GLU A 148 9.31 2.39 -13.38
N ARG A 149 10.45 2.00 -14.00
CA ARG A 149 10.44 1.21 -15.24
C ARG A 149 9.91 -0.22 -15.04
N VAL A 150 10.00 -0.74 -13.83
CA VAL A 150 9.52 -2.10 -13.47
C VAL A 150 8.08 -2.05 -13.01
N THR A 151 7.75 -1.05 -12.20
CA THR A 151 6.44 -0.96 -11.54
C THR A 151 5.38 -0.26 -12.38
N GLY A 152 5.80 0.65 -13.29
CA GLY A 152 4.92 1.52 -14.07
C GLY A 152 4.31 2.68 -13.27
N ILE A 153 4.68 2.82 -12.00
CA ILE A 153 4.19 3.84 -11.06
C ILE A 153 5.38 4.66 -10.57
N ALA A 154 5.17 5.96 -10.33
CA ALA A 154 6.18 6.82 -9.72
C ALA A 154 6.54 6.35 -8.30
N ALA A 155 7.66 6.81 -7.77
CA ALA A 155 8.05 6.49 -6.40
C ALA A 155 7.00 6.99 -5.40
N GLU A 156 6.58 6.11 -4.51
CA GLU A 156 5.58 6.36 -3.48
C GLU A 156 6.11 5.88 -2.12
N PRO A 157 6.87 6.70 -1.41
CA PRO A 157 7.50 6.31 -0.14
C PRO A 157 6.49 6.00 0.97
N TRP A 158 5.23 6.32 0.79
CA TRP A 158 4.11 6.06 1.70
C TRP A 158 3.42 4.71 1.45
N HIS A 159 3.58 4.11 0.25
CA HIS A 159 2.82 2.94 -0.18
C HIS A 159 3.52 1.64 0.21
N PHE A 160 2.89 0.88 1.09
CA PHE A 160 3.38 -0.42 1.55
C PHE A 160 2.45 -1.54 1.14
N ARG A 161 3.05 -2.63 0.62
CA ARG A 161 2.34 -3.83 0.22
C ARG A 161 2.61 -4.99 1.19
N TYR A 162 1.54 -5.60 1.68
CA TYR A 162 1.64 -6.84 2.46
C TYR A 162 1.76 -8.05 1.52
N VAL A 163 2.84 -8.80 1.66
CA VAL A 163 3.15 -10.02 0.90
C VAL A 163 3.40 -11.23 1.81
N GLY A 164 3.30 -11.02 3.13
CA GLY A 164 3.61 -12.04 4.13
C GLY A 164 5.10 -12.12 4.48
N ARG A 165 5.40 -12.48 5.72
CA ARG A 165 6.75 -12.42 6.31
C ARG A 165 7.85 -13.14 5.51
N PRO A 166 7.67 -14.40 5.07
CA PRO A 166 8.71 -15.09 4.32
C PRO A 166 9.06 -14.39 3.01
N HIS A 167 8.02 -13.93 2.29
CA HIS A 167 8.19 -13.27 1.00
C HIS A 167 8.82 -11.89 1.15
N ALA A 168 8.36 -11.08 2.11
CA ALA A 168 8.88 -9.74 2.33
C ALA A 168 10.38 -9.76 2.68
N ARG A 169 10.83 -10.68 3.52
CA ARG A 169 12.25 -10.85 3.85
C ARG A 169 13.07 -11.23 2.64
N LEU A 170 12.61 -12.23 1.87
CA LEU A 170 13.29 -12.66 0.65
C LEU A 170 13.36 -11.53 -0.39
N MET A 171 12.27 -10.76 -0.56
CA MET A 171 12.22 -9.63 -1.48
C MET A 171 13.21 -8.55 -1.05
N ARG A 172 13.25 -8.19 0.23
CA ARG A 172 14.23 -7.24 0.78
C ARG A 172 15.68 -7.69 0.54
N GLU A 173 15.99 -8.95 0.84
CA GLU A 173 17.34 -9.53 0.65
C GLU A 173 17.79 -9.50 -0.79
N ARG A 174 16.87 -9.62 -1.74
CA ARG A 174 17.11 -9.64 -3.18
C ARG A 174 16.89 -8.30 -3.88
N GLY A 175 16.55 -7.24 -3.16
CA GLY A 175 16.23 -5.93 -3.73
C GLY A 175 15.01 -5.94 -4.66
N LEU A 176 14.03 -6.82 -4.41
CA LEU A 176 12.76 -6.89 -5.15
C LEU A 176 11.72 -5.97 -4.51
N CYS A 177 10.79 -5.45 -5.34
CA CYS A 177 9.67 -4.61 -4.93
C CYS A 177 8.32 -5.23 -5.29
#